data_c646b8d046beb95838c1454405773629
#
_entry.id   c646b8d046beb95838c1454405773629
#
_cell.length_a   1.000
_cell.length_b   1.000
_cell.length_c   1.000
_cell.angle_alpha   90.00
_cell.angle_beta   90.00
_cell.angle_gamma   90.00
#
_symmetry.space_group_name_H-M   'P 1'
#
loop_
_entity.id
_entity.type
_entity.pdbx_description
1 polymer ?
#
loop_
_entity_poly.entity_id
_entity_poly.type
_entity_poly.pdbx_seq_one_letter_code
_entity_poly.pdbx_strand_id
1 'polypeptide(L)' 'PDVYLETARRCGASPEHCLVFEDIVPGIQAGRNAGMKVCAVADAYSVYQEKEKRKLADYYIEDFTEITE' A
#
# COMPACT_ATOMS: atom_id res chain seq x y z
N PRO A 1 -6.24 9.53 3.56
CA PRO A 1 -4.92 9.89 3.00
C PRO A 1 -4.12 10.87 3.85
N ASP A 2 -4.76 11.51 4.83
CA ASP A 2 -4.08 12.56 5.62
C ASP A 2 -2.81 12.05 6.30
N VAL A 3 -2.86 10.84 6.87
CA VAL A 3 -1.69 10.28 7.56
C VAL A 3 -0.54 10.06 6.59
N TYR A 4 -0.85 9.54 5.41
CA TYR A 4 0.18 9.27 4.41
C TYR A 4 0.78 10.55 3.87
N LEU A 5 -0.05 11.55 3.61
CA LEU A 5 0.43 12.84 3.10
C LEU A 5 1.30 13.55 4.14
N GLU A 6 0.91 13.50 5.40
CA GLU A 6 1.70 14.13 6.46
C GLU A 6 3.03 13.42 6.65
N THR A 7 3.03 12.08 6.56
CA THR A 7 4.26 11.32 6.69
C THR A 7 5.23 11.67 5.56
N ALA A 8 4.73 11.73 4.33
CA ALA A 8 5.56 12.09 3.18
C ALA A 8 6.15 13.49 3.37
N ARG A 9 5.33 14.43 3.83
CA ARG A 9 5.78 15.80 4.06
C ARG A 9 6.93 15.86 5.07
N ARG A 10 6.79 15.11 6.16
CA ARG A 10 7.81 15.08 7.21
C ARG A 10 9.09 14.43 6.74
N CYS A 11 8.99 13.47 5.84
CA CYS A 11 10.16 12.79 5.27
C CYS A 11 10.79 13.59 4.13
N GLY A 12 10.15 14.66 3.69
CA GLY A 12 10.67 15.47 2.59
C GLY A 12 10.51 14.82 1.23
N ALA A 13 9.54 13.93 1.08
CA ALA A 13 9.31 13.22 -0.17
C ALA A 13 7.96 13.61 -0.75
N SER A 14 7.87 13.68 -2.09
CA SER A 14 6.59 13.88 -2.75
C SER A 14 5.83 12.55 -2.82
N PRO A 15 4.49 12.59 -2.76
CA PRO A 15 3.71 11.34 -2.75
C PRO A 15 4.01 10.40 -3.90
N GLU A 16 4.21 10.92 -5.10
CA GLU A 16 4.44 10.06 -6.25
C GLU A 16 5.77 9.29 -6.16
N HIS A 17 6.64 9.67 -5.25
CA HIS A 17 7.90 8.98 -5.02
C HIS A 17 7.85 8.09 -3.78
N CYS A 18 6.65 7.88 -3.20
CA CYS A 18 6.48 7.06 -2.01
C CYS A 18 5.85 5.73 -2.37
N LEU A 19 6.26 4.69 -1.65
CA LEU A 19 5.68 3.35 -1.77
C LEU A 19 5.12 2.95 -0.41
N VAL A 20 3.85 2.57 -0.39
CA VAL A 20 3.14 2.19 0.82
C VAL A 20 2.89 0.69 0.80
N PHE A 21 3.11 0.03 1.94
CA PHE A 21 2.76 -1.39 2.12
C PHE A 21 1.53 -1.47 3.00
N GLU A 22 0.48 -2.14 2.53
CA GLU A 22 -0.78 -2.25 3.26
C GLU A 22 -1.37 -3.65 3.11
N ASP A 23 -2.02 -4.13 4.17
CA ASP A 23 -2.62 -5.45 4.18
C ASP A 23 -4.15 -5.41 4.21
N ILE A 24 -4.77 -4.25 4.30
CA ILE A 24 -6.24 -4.14 4.30
C ILE A 24 -6.69 -3.15 3.22
N VAL A 25 -7.88 -3.40 2.68
CA VAL A 25 -8.42 -2.61 1.58
C VAL A 25 -8.52 -1.11 1.91
N PRO A 26 -9.03 -0.69 3.08
CA PRO A 26 -9.08 0.75 3.38
C PRO A 26 -7.72 1.43 3.36
N GLY A 27 -6.67 0.73 3.81
CA GLY A 27 -5.31 1.28 3.78
C GLY A 27 -4.80 1.42 2.36
N ILE A 28 -5.08 0.43 1.51
CA ILE A 28 -4.69 0.49 0.10
C ILE A 28 -5.34 1.69 -0.57
N GLN A 29 -6.64 1.88 -0.31
CA GLN A 29 -7.37 3.00 -0.91
C GLN A 29 -6.82 4.33 -0.41
N ALA A 30 -6.46 4.41 0.88
CA ALA A 30 -5.89 5.64 1.43
C ALA A 30 -4.56 5.98 0.79
N GLY A 31 -3.70 4.97 0.57
CA GLY A 31 -2.42 5.20 -0.10
C GLY A 31 -2.62 5.70 -1.51
N ARG A 32 -3.55 5.10 -2.25
CA ARG A 32 -3.83 5.54 -3.61
C ARG A 32 -4.42 6.95 -3.64
N ASN A 33 -5.31 7.25 -2.70
CA ASN A 33 -5.89 8.59 -2.63
C ASN A 33 -4.85 9.65 -2.30
N ALA A 34 -3.75 9.24 -1.64
CA ALA A 34 -2.64 10.14 -1.36
C ALA A 34 -1.71 10.32 -2.56
N GLY A 35 -1.96 9.60 -3.65
CA GLY A 35 -1.11 9.70 -4.84
C GLY A 35 0.15 8.86 -4.76
N MET A 36 0.18 7.89 -3.85
CA MET A 36 1.33 7.03 -3.65
C MET A 36 1.17 5.70 -4.37
N LYS A 37 2.28 5.03 -4.64
CA LYS A 37 2.24 3.65 -5.10
C LYS A 37 1.95 2.76 -3.90
N VAL A 38 1.15 1.73 -4.10
CA VAL A 38 0.76 0.83 -3.02
C VAL A 38 1.10 -0.60 -3.36
N CYS A 39 1.79 -1.26 -2.44
CA CYS A 39 2.05 -2.70 -2.52
C CYS A 39 1.14 -3.38 -1.50
N ALA A 40 0.18 -4.16 -1.96
CA ALA A 40 -0.71 -4.90 -1.09
C ALA A 40 -0.02 -6.17 -0.62
N VAL A 41 -0.21 -6.49 0.66
CA VAL A 41 0.39 -7.67 1.28
C VAL A 41 -0.70 -8.66 1.63
N ALA A 42 -0.46 -9.94 1.34
CA ALA A 42 -1.42 -10.98 1.67
C ALA A 42 -1.59 -11.07 3.18
N ASP A 43 -2.81 -11.36 3.62
CA ASP A 43 -3.16 -11.44 5.02
C ASP A 43 -4.08 -12.64 5.22
N ALA A 44 -3.72 -13.53 6.15
CA ALA A 44 -4.50 -14.74 6.41
C ALA A 44 -5.93 -14.42 6.83
N TYR A 45 -6.16 -13.28 7.45
CA TYR A 45 -7.49 -12.90 7.94
C TYR A 45 -8.34 -12.21 6.89
N SER A 46 -7.74 -11.79 5.76
CA SER A 46 -8.49 -11.11 4.71
C SER A 46 -8.25 -11.74 3.36
N VAL A 47 -8.01 -13.05 3.33
CA VAL A 47 -7.75 -13.76 2.08
C VAL A 47 -8.92 -13.63 1.11
N TYR A 48 -10.14 -13.50 1.61
CA TYR A 48 -11.31 -13.31 0.78
C TYR A 48 -11.29 -11.97 0.03
N GLN A 49 -10.43 -11.05 0.45
CA GLN A 49 -10.30 -9.73 -0.19
C GLN A 49 -9.14 -9.68 -1.18
N GLU A 50 -8.48 -10.80 -1.43
CA GLU A 50 -7.30 -10.81 -2.30
C GLU A 50 -7.60 -10.22 -3.67
N LYS A 51 -8.73 -10.57 -4.25
CA LYS A 51 -9.10 -10.10 -5.59
C LYS A 51 -9.20 -8.57 -5.61
N GLU A 52 -9.83 -8.00 -4.58
CA GLU A 52 -9.98 -6.56 -4.49
C GLU A 52 -8.65 -5.88 -4.21
N LYS A 53 -7.82 -6.49 -3.36
CA LYS A 53 -6.50 -5.95 -3.08
C LYS A 53 -5.65 -5.88 -4.35
N ARG A 54 -5.66 -6.94 -5.15
CA ARG A 54 -4.90 -6.97 -6.39
C ARG A 54 -5.41 -5.93 -7.38
N LYS A 55 -6.72 -5.68 -7.37
CA LYS A 55 -7.31 -4.71 -8.28
C LYS A 55 -6.94 -3.27 -7.90
N LEU A 56 -6.90 -2.97 -6.60
CA LEU A 56 -6.67 -1.61 -6.12
C LEU A 56 -5.21 -1.24 -6.01
N ALA A 57 -4.33 -2.19 -5.72
CA ALA A 57 -2.93 -1.91 -5.48
C ALA A 57 -2.12 -1.90 -6.77
N ASP A 58 -0.99 -1.23 -6.75
CA ASP A 58 -0.05 -1.25 -7.87
C ASP A 58 0.73 -2.56 -7.88
N TYR A 59 0.98 -3.13 -6.70
CA TYR A 59 1.73 -4.38 -6.55
C TYR A 59 1.03 -5.25 -5.52
N TYR A 60 1.29 -6.56 -5.56
CA TYR A 60 0.75 -7.51 -4.59
C TYR A 60 1.83 -8.54 -4.26
N ILE A 61 2.10 -8.74 -2.96
CA ILE A 61 3.08 -9.73 -2.51
C ILE A 61 2.47 -10.61 -1.44
N GLU A 62 2.98 -11.83 -1.30
CA GLU A 62 2.49 -12.77 -0.29
C GLU A 62 3.13 -12.53 1.07
N ASP A 63 4.39 -12.11 1.08
CA ASP A 63 5.04 -11.67 2.30
C ASP A 63 6.22 -10.77 1.91
N PHE A 64 6.83 -10.17 2.92
CA PHE A 64 7.89 -9.21 2.68
C PHE A 64 9.18 -9.82 2.16
N THR A 65 9.35 -11.14 2.25
CA THR A 65 10.57 -11.75 1.71
C THR A 65 10.65 -11.65 0.20
N GLU A 66 9.55 -11.39 -0.47
CA GLU A 66 9.53 -11.27 -1.93
C GLU A 66 10.21 -10.01 -2.43
N ILE A 67 10.51 -9.07 -1.55
CA ILE A 67 11.17 -7.83 -1.94
C ILE A 67 12.63 -7.77 -1.46
N THR A 68 13.11 -8.80 -0.81
CA THR A 68 14.50 -8.83 -0.32
C THR A 68 15.35 -9.60 -1.34
N GLU A 69 15.98 -8.90 -2.20
CA GLU A 69 16.79 -9.53 -3.24
C GLU A 69 18.25 -9.33 -3.00
#